data_9acd411487f94f45353f1078780ab8ee
#
_entry.id   9acd411487f94f45353f1078780ab8ee
#
_cell.length_a   1.000
_cell.length_b   1.000
_cell.length_c   1.000
_cell.angle_alpha   90.00
_cell.angle_beta   90.00
_cell.angle_gamma   90.00
#
_symmetry.space_group_name_H-M   'P 1'
#
loop_
_entity.id
_entity.type
_entity.pdbx_description
1 polymer ?
#
loop_
_entity_poly.entity_id
_entity_poly.type
_entity_poly.pdbx_seq_one_letter_code
_entity_poly.pdbx_strand_id
1 'polypeptide(L)'
;LAHGVFVGIGTYVSAVLGGVGSSYIRGYELDMLIWLPLAGLVPALVGLLIAPLAVRLKGLNLGLVTLGLVYIGSYLFSNWKSVTGGAGLGRKTAKLKIFGIDFNDGFYLGSTHIEKDHFIFFLSLIIFLLAGAGVKNLMRSKIGRAYAAIRDRDIAAEAIGINLYRFKASAFALSSFYA
;
A
#
# COMPACT_ATOMS: atom_id res chain seq x y z
N LEU A 1 -3.63 -11.64 -7.03
CA LEU A 1 -2.58 -11.41 -8.02
C LEU A 1 -2.27 -9.91 -8.18
N ALA A 2 -3.27 -9.03 -8.26
CA ALA A 2 -3.07 -7.58 -8.38
C ALA A 2 -2.36 -6.92 -7.18
N HIS A 3 -2.27 -7.59 -6.04
CA HIS A 3 -1.67 -7.06 -4.81
C HIS A 3 -0.23 -6.56 -5.02
N GLY A 4 0.58 -7.28 -5.81
CA GLY A 4 1.95 -6.89 -6.13
C GLY A 4 2.07 -5.52 -6.80
N VAL A 5 1.08 -5.11 -7.61
CA VAL A 5 1.07 -3.76 -8.22
C VAL A 5 0.85 -2.68 -7.15
N PHE A 6 -0.04 -2.91 -6.19
CA PHE A 6 -0.29 -1.96 -5.11
C PHE A 6 0.91 -1.82 -4.17
N VAL A 7 1.59 -2.94 -3.85
CA VAL A 7 2.90 -2.92 -3.16
C VAL A 7 3.90 -2.07 -3.95
N GLY A 8 4.00 -2.28 -5.28
CA GLY A 8 4.86 -1.49 -6.16
C GLY A 8 4.53 0.00 -6.13
N ILE A 9 3.24 0.37 -6.23
CA ILE A 9 2.81 1.77 -6.15
C ILE A 9 3.21 2.37 -4.80
N GLY A 10 2.93 1.70 -3.68
CA GLY A 10 3.31 2.16 -2.35
C GLY A 10 4.81 2.35 -2.18
N THR A 11 5.61 1.40 -2.67
CA THR A 11 7.07 1.47 -2.66
C THR A 11 7.59 2.66 -3.47
N TYR A 12 7.07 2.91 -4.66
CA TYR A 12 7.50 4.07 -5.46
C TYR A 12 7.01 5.39 -4.88
N VAL A 13 5.81 5.45 -4.31
CA VAL A 13 5.31 6.65 -3.61
C VAL A 13 6.22 6.98 -2.42
N SER A 14 6.57 6.00 -1.59
CA SER A 14 7.49 6.20 -0.47
C SER A 14 8.87 6.68 -0.94
N ALA A 15 9.40 6.07 -2.01
CA ALA A 15 10.69 6.42 -2.59
C ALA A 15 10.69 7.82 -3.24
N VAL A 16 9.56 8.28 -3.81
CA VAL A 16 9.42 9.65 -4.34
C VAL A 16 9.35 10.67 -3.21
N LEU A 17 8.52 10.42 -2.20
CA LEU A 17 8.27 11.37 -1.13
C LEU A 17 9.41 11.43 -0.11
N GLY A 18 9.96 10.28 0.28
CA GLY A 18 11.02 10.20 1.30
C GLY A 18 12.45 10.06 0.73
N GLY A 19 12.59 9.86 -0.58
CA GLY A 19 13.89 9.68 -1.22
C GLY A 19 14.56 10.97 -1.67
N VAL A 20 15.88 10.89 -1.89
CA VAL A 20 16.68 11.99 -2.44
C VAL A 20 16.46 12.10 -3.94
N GLY A 21 16.22 13.30 -4.43
CA GLY A 21 16.16 13.58 -5.86
C GLY A 21 17.55 13.55 -6.49
N SER A 22 17.59 13.24 -7.80
CA SER A 22 18.77 13.41 -8.65
C SER A 22 18.35 14.09 -9.94
N SER A 23 19.32 14.42 -10.82
CA SER A 23 19.08 15.19 -12.07
C SER A 23 17.92 14.70 -12.93
N TYR A 24 17.55 13.42 -12.82
CA TYR A 24 16.49 12.80 -13.62
C TYR A 24 15.34 12.19 -12.80
N ILE A 25 15.47 12.14 -11.45
CA ILE A 25 14.53 11.45 -10.56
C ILE A 25 14.05 12.43 -9.51
N ARG A 26 12.73 12.62 -9.38
CA ARG A 26 12.13 13.52 -8.39
C ARG A 26 12.22 12.90 -6.99
N GLY A 27 12.63 13.68 -5.99
CA GLY A 27 12.62 13.30 -4.56
C GLY A 27 12.32 14.51 -3.72
N TYR A 28 11.51 14.34 -2.67
CA TYR A 28 11.06 15.46 -1.82
C TYR A 28 11.66 15.41 -0.41
N GLU A 29 12.36 14.34 -0.04
CA GLU A 29 12.98 14.13 1.29
C GLU A 29 12.05 14.43 2.48
N LEU A 30 10.75 14.12 2.33
CA LEU A 30 9.77 14.34 3.37
C LEU A 30 10.01 13.42 4.57
N ASP A 31 9.56 13.85 5.75
CA ASP A 31 9.60 13.04 6.96
C ASP A 31 8.75 11.77 6.82
N MET A 32 9.19 10.70 7.50
CA MET A 32 8.55 9.40 7.48
C MET A 32 7.09 9.44 7.92
N LEU A 33 6.73 10.28 8.88
CA LEU A 33 5.36 10.47 9.37
C LEU A 33 4.40 10.97 8.28
N ILE A 34 4.92 11.60 7.22
CA ILE A 34 4.13 12.12 6.10
C ILE A 34 4.09 11.08 4.97
N TRP A 35 5.26 10.57 4.53
CA TRP A 35 5.28 9.67 3.39
C TRP A 35 4.72 8.28 3.68
N LEU A 36 4.82 7.79 4.93
CA LEU A 36 4.32 6.46 5.29
C LEU A 36 2.79 6.32 5.11
N PRO A 37 1.94 7.21 5.68
CA PRO A 37 0.50 7.13 5.42
C PRO A 37 0.13 7.40 3.95
N LEU A 38 0.86 8.27 3.25
CA LEU A 38 0.64 8.53 1.83
C LEU A 38 1.00 7.33 0.96
N ALA A 39 2.02 6.55 1.33
CA ALA A 39 2.37 5.31 0.65
C ALA A 39 1.25 4.25 0.71
N GLY A 40 0.40 4.27 1.74
CA GLY A 40 -0.81 3.46 1.81
C GLY A 40 -2.02 4.09 1.12
N LEU A 41 -2.22 5.41 1.28
CA LEU A 41 -3.38 6.11 0.73
C LEU A 41 -3.38 6.16 -0.80
N VAL A 42 -2.24 6.34 -1.43
CA VAL A 42 -2.16 6.40 -2.92
C VAL A 42 -2.55 5.06 -3.55
N PRO A 43 -2.03 3.90 -3.13
CA PRO A 43 -2.52 2.61 -3.63
C PRO A 43 -4.01 2.39 -3.33
N ALA A 44 -4.51 2.85 -2.17
CA ALA A 44 -5.93 2.75 -1.83
C ALA A 44 -6.81 3.54 -2.80
N LEU A 45 -6.41 4.76 -3.18
CA LEU A 45 -7.11 5.57 -4.18
C LEU A 45 -7.08 4.91 -5.56
N VAL A 46 -5.93 4.39 -5.99
CA VAL A 46 -5.83 3.63 -7.25
C VAL A 46 -6.70 2.38 -7.20
N GLY A 47 -6.70 1.65 -6.07
CA GLY A 47 -7.58 0.51 -5.83
C GLY A 47 -9.06 0.89 -5.93
N LEU A 48 -9.45 2.03 -5.36
CA LEU A 48 -10.82 2.54 -5.46
C LEU A 48 -11.21 2.90 -6.90
N LEU A 49 -10.31 3.46 -7.69
CA LEU A 49 -10.53 3.76 -9.12
C LEU A 49 -10.71 2.49 -9.96
N ILE A 50 -10.00 1.41 -9.62
CA ILE A 50 -10.08 0.12 -10.31
C ILE A 50 -11.27 -0.73 -9.80
N ALA A 51 -11.75 -0.47 -8.59
CA ALA A 51 -12.83 -1.23 -7.95
C ALA A 51 -14.09 -1.40 -8.82
N PRO A 52 -14.60 -0.39 -9.57
CA PRO A 52 -15.77 -0.57 -10.44
C PRO A 52 -15.61 -1.69 -11.46
N LEU A 53 -14.39 -1.86 -11.97
CA LEU A 53 -14.07 -2.93 -12.90
C LEU A 53 -14.04 -4.28 -12.17
N ALA A 54 -13.36 -4.35 -11.02
CA ALA A 54 -13.24 -5.56 -10.23
C ALA A 54 -14.59 -6.05 -9.66
N VAL A 55 -15.49 -5.15 -9.27
CA VAL A 55 -16.81 -5.50 -8.72
C VAL A 55 -17.74 -6.14 -9.75
N ARG A 56 -17.62 -5.75 -11.02
CA ARG A 56 -18.46 -6.26 -12.12
C ARG A 56 -18.05 -7.67 -12.57
N LEU A 57 -16.83 -8.08 -12.28
CA LEU A 57 -16.27 -9.34 -12.75
C LEU A 57 -16.32 -10.41 -11.65
N LYS A 58 -16.61 -11.64 -12.03
CA LYS A 58 -16.68 -12.79 -11.12
C LYS A 58 -15.81 -13.93 -11.65
N GLY A 59 -15.29 -14.75 -10.73
CA GLY A 59 -14.58 -15.98 -11.08
C GLY A 59 -13.34 -15.77 -11.94
N LEU A 60 -13.20 -16.54 -13.01
CA LEU A 60 -12.03 -16.55 -13.88
C LEU A 60 -11.76 -15.19 -14.56
N ASN A 61 -12.82 -14.47 -14.94
CA ASN A 61 -12.66 -13.16 -15.59
C ASN A 61 -12.00 -12.13 -14.66
N LEU A 62 -12.27 -12.17 -13.35
CA LEU A 62 -11.58 -11.34 -12.36
C LEU A 62 -10.10 -11.70 -12.29
N GLY A 63 -9.77 -13.02 -12.34
CA GLY A 63 -8.38 -13.50 -12.38
C GLY A 63 -7.61 -12.96 -13.58
N LEU A 64 -8.19 -13.00 -14.79
CA LEU A 64 -7.57 -12.48 -16.02
C LEU A 64 -7.32 -10.97 -15.96
N VAL A 65 -8.30 -10.20 -15.44
CA VAL A 65 -8.14 -8.74 -15.29
C VAL A 65 -7.06 -8.41 -14.25
N THR A 66 -6.97 -9.15 -13.15
CA THR A 66 -5.91 -8.93 -12.15
C THR A 66 -4.52 -9.28 -12.70
N LEU A 67 -4.39 -10.29 -13.56
CA LEU A 67 -3.14 -10.56 -14.29
C LEU A 67 -2.80 -9.42 -15.26
N GLY A 68 -3.77 -8.96 -16.05
CA GLY A 68 -3.60 -7.80 -16.93
C GLY A 68 -3.11 -6.57 -16.18
N LEU A 69 -3.66 -6.32 -14.98
CA LEU A 69 -3.25 -5.22 -14.10
C LEU A 69 -1.77 -5.35 -13.69
N VAL A 70 -1.30 -6.58 -13.38
CA VAL A 70 0.11 -6.84 -13.06
C VAL A 70 1.03 -6.50 -14.23
N TYR A 71 0.66 -6.90 -15.45
CA TYR A 71 1.45 -6.58 -16.64
C TYR A 71 1.48 -5.08 -16.94
N ILE A 72 0.33 -4.41 -16.85
CA ILE A 72 0.23 -2.94 -17.02
C ILE A 72 1.07 -2.24 -15.96
N GLY A 73 0.97 -2.64 -14.69
CA GLY A 73 1.76 -2.07 -13.59
C GLY A 73 3.27 -2.26 -13.82
N SER A 74 3.70 -3.47 -14.16
CA SER A 74 5.09 -3.77 -14.47
C SER A 74 5.62 -2.94 -15.65
N TYR A 75 4.82 -2.78 -16.69
CA TYR A 75 5.16 -1.94 -17.84
C TYR A 75 5.33 -0.48 -17.45
N LEU A 76 4.38 0.06 -16.66
CA LEU A 76 4.45 1.44 -16.16
C LEU A 76 5.70 1.64 -15.29
N PHE A 77 5.98 0.73 -14.37
CA PHE A 77 7.16 0.82 -13.51
C PHE A 77 8.48 0.76 -14.28
N SER A 78 8.55 -0.02 -15.37
CA SER A 78 9.74 -0.13 -16.20
C SER A 78 9.97 1.09 -17.09
N ASN A 79 8.89 1.77 -17.52
CA ASN A 79 8.97 2.85 -18.51
C ASN A 79 8.89 4.25 -17.92
N TRP A 80 8.37 4.42 -16.70
CA TRP A 80 8.22 5.74 -16.07
C TRP A 80 9.50 6.22 -15.40
N LYS A 81 10.52 6.54 -16.21
CA LYS A 81 11.89 6.88 -15.76
C LYS A 81 11.96 7.97 -14.69
N SER A 82 11.12 9.00 -14.77
CA SER A 82 11.12 10.13 -13.81
C SER A 82 10.65 9.75 -12.40
N VAL A 83 9.87 8.67 -12.26
CA VAL A 83 9.32 8.21 -10.98
C VAL A 83 10.06 6.98 -10.46
N THR A 84 10.32 6.01 -11.32
CA THR A 84 10.88 4.71 -10.93
C THR A 84 12.40 4.61 -11.12
N GLY A 85 13.00 5.49 -11.91
CA GLY A 85 14.39 5.36 -12.36
C GLY A 85 14.54 4.48 -13.59
N GLY A 86 13.47 3.84 -14.06
CA GLY A 86 13.46 2.95 -15.23
C GLY A 86 14.06 1.56 -14.98
N ALA A 87 13.99 0.72 -16.03
CA ALA A 87 14.55 -0.63 -15.98
C ALA A 87 16.08 -0.56 -15.88
N GLY A 88 16.65 -1.10 -14.81
CA GLY A 88 18.09 -1.29 -14.64
C GLY A 88 18.79 -0.37 -13.64
N LEU A 89 18.42 0.90 -13.49
CA LEU A 89 19.03 1.80 -12.51
C LEU A 89 18.32 1.74 -11.15
N GLY A 90 17.02 1.52 -11.16
CA GLY A 90 16.21 1.54 -9.95
C GLY A 90 16.20 2.90 -9.26
N ARG A 91 15.65 2.94 -8.06
CA ARG A 91 15.57 4.13 -7.22
C ARG A 91 16.03 3.81 -5.80
N LYS A 92 16.74 4.74 -5.17
CA LYS A 92 17.08 4.64 -3.75
C LYS A 92 15.81 4.66 -2.90
N THR A 93 15.80 3.85 -1.85
CA THR A 93 14.72 3.81 -0.86
C THR A 93 14.54 5.15 -0.14
N ALA A 94 13.36 5.35 0.44
CA ALA A 94 13.09 6.51 1.28
C ALA A 94 14.08 6.61 2.44
N LYS A 95 14.45 7.84 2.81
CA LYS A 95 15.23 8.08 4.03
C LYS A 95 14.34 7.92 5.25
N LEU A 96 14.90 7.29 6.29
CA LEU A 96 14.24 7.15 7.59
C LEU A 96 14.53 8.40 8.42
N LYS A 97 13.75 9.46 8.19
CA LYS A 97 13.79 10.69 8.98
C LYS A 97 12.53 10.83 9.79
N ILE A 98 12.66 11.12 11.10
CA ILE A 98 11.55 11.43 12.00
C ILE A 98 11.91 12.72 12.73
N PHE A 99 11.08 13.76 12.59
CA PHE A 99 11.31 15.09 13.17
C PHE A 99 12.71 15.66 12.87
N GLY A 100 13.23 15.44 11.67
CA GLY A 100 14.55 15.91 11.24
C GLY A 100 15.74 15.06 11.72
N ILE A 101 15.51 14.04 12.55
CA ILE A 101 16.56 13.09 12.98
C ILE A 101 16.69 12.00 11.92
N ASP A 102 17.90 11.80 11.40
CA ASP A 102 18.19 10.79 10.39
C ASP A 102 18.59 9.48 11.08
N PHE A 103 17.84 8.41 10.84
CA PHE A 103 18.09 7.07 11.38
C PHE A 103 18.83 6.16 10.38
N ASN A 104 19.28 6.70 9.23
CA ASN A 104 19.93 5.90 8.20
C ASN A 104 21.33 5.39 8.62
N ASP A 105 22.01 6.12 9.50
CA ASP A 105 23.36 5.77 9.98
C ASP A 105 23.36 5.07 11.36
N GLY A 106 22.16 4.66 11.84
CA GLY A 106 21.98 4.18 13.20
C GLY A 106 21.96 5.34 14.22
N PHE A 107 21.67 5.03 15.48
CA PHE A 107 21.72 6.05 16.51
C PHE A 107 22.21 5.46 17.83
N TYR A 108 22.82 6.33 18.70
CA TYR A 108 23.32 5.94 20.00
C TYR A 108 22.23 6.16 21.06
N LEU A 109 21.83 5.08 21.75
CA LEU A 109 21.00 5.15 22.95
C LEU A 109 21.90 4.88 24.17
N GLY A 110 22.45 5.95 24.76
CA GLY A 110 23.46 5.82 25.83
C GLY A 110 24.76 5.21 25.30
N SER A 111 25.15 4.07 25.83
CA SER A 111 26.37 3.32 25.43
C SER A 111 26.14 2.29 24.33
N THR A 112 24.91 2.09 23.89
CA THR A 112 24.57 1.07 22.89
C THR A 112 24.34 1.73 21.53
N HIS A 113 25.10 1.28 20.52
CA HIS A 113 24.86 1.65 19.11
C HIS A 113 23.76 0.78 18.55
N ILE A 114 22.65 1.41 18.14
CA ILE A 114 21.53 0.73 17.45
C ILE A 114 21.76 0.90 15.97
N GLU A 115 22.05 -0.21 15.29
CA GLU A 115 22.19 -0.25 13.85
C GLU A 115 20.85 0.01 13.16
N LYS A 116 20.91 0.54 11.94
CA LYS A 116 19.74 0.83 11.09
C LYS A 116 18.79 -0.36 10.98
N ASP A 117 19.30 -1.57 10.84
CA ASP A 117 18.51 -2.78 10.63
C ASP A 117 17.66 -3.14 11.85
N HIS A 118 18.18 -2.92 13.07
CA HIS A 118 17.40 -3.08 14.29
C HIS A 118 16.25 -2.06 14.37
N PHE A 119 16.52 -0.82 13.99
CA PHE A 119 15.47 0.22 13.94
C PHE A 119 14.37 -0.13 12.93
N ILE A 120 14.73 -0.55 11.72
CA ILE A 120 13.77 -0.99 10.69
C ILE A 120 12.95 -2.18 11.19
N PHE A 121 13.58 -3.15 11.85
CA PHE A 121 12.90 -4.31 12.42
C PHE A 121 11.82 -3.91 13.43
N PHE A 122 12.18 -3.12 14.45
CA PHE A 122 11.21 -2.69 15.45
C PHE A 122 10.12 -1.80 14.89
N LEU A 123 10.47 -0.92 13.95
CA LEU A 123 9.51 -0.08 13.26
C LEU A 123 8.49 -0.90 12.45
N SER A 124 8.97 -1.85 11.65
CA SER A 124 8.11 -2.74 10.87
C SER A 124 7.24 -3.61 11.77
N LEU A 125 7.77 -4.07 12.90
CA LEU A 125 7.01 -4.82 13.91
C LEU A 125 5.86 -3.97 14.50
N ILE A 126 6.13 -2.72 14.85
CA ILE A 126 5.10 -1.79 15.38
C ILE A 126 4.01 -1.55 14.32
N ILE A 127 4.41 -1.26 13.08
CA ILE A 127 3.46 -1.04 11.98
C ILE A 127 2.62 -2.30 11.75
N PHE A 128 3.23 -3.49 11.75
CA PHE A 128 2.53 -4.76 11.60
C PHE A 128 1.49 -4.98 12.71
N LEU A 129 1.87 -4.73 13.98
CA LEU A 129 0.96 -4.86 15.12
C LEU A 129 -0.20 -3.85 15.03
N LEU A 130 0.06 -2.60 14.68
CA LEU A 130 -0.97 -1.57 14.49
C LEU A 130 -1.90 -1.92 13.32
N ALA A 131 -1.36 -2.38 12.21
CA ALA A 131 -2.12 -2.84 11.05
C ALA A 131 -3.01 -4.03 11.43
N GLY A 132 -2.47 -5.03 12.12
CA GLY A 132 -3.21 -6.19 12.60
C GLY A 132 -4.34 -5.82 13.59
N ALA A 133 -4.07 -4.89 14.52
CA ALA A 133 -5.08 -4.35 15.42
C ALA A 133 -6.18 -3.60 14.65
N GLY A 134 -5.82 -2.83 13.62
CA GLY A 134 -6.75 -2.14 12.74
C GLY A 134 -7.68 -3.11 12.02
N VAL A 135 -7.15 -4.16 11.41
CA VAL A 135 -7.95 -5.22 10.76
C VAL A 135 -8.85 -5.92 11.75
N LYS A 136 -8.35 -6.28 12.94
CA LYS A 136 -9.15 -6.93 13.99
C LYS A 136 -10.33 -6.05 14.42
N ASN A 137 -10.10 -4.76 14.63
CA ASN A 137 -11.17 -3.81 14.99
C ASN A 137 -12.18 -3.66 13.85
N LEU A 138 -11.70 -3.57 12.60
CA LEU A 138 -12.56 -3.51 11.43
C LEU A 138 -13.47 -4.72 11.32
N MET A 139 -12.92 -5.94 11.47
CA MET A 139 -13.70 -7.17 11.38
C MET A 139 -14.77 -7.30 12.49
N ARG A 140 -14.56 -6.68 13.64
CA ARG A 140 -15.56 -6.60 14.74
C ARG A 140 -16.61 -5.52 14.53
N SER A 141 -16.40 -4.59 13.61
CA SER A 141 -17.30 -3.48 13.33
C SER A 141 -18.53 -3.90 12.52
N LYS A 142 -19.49 -2.97 12.32
CA LYS A 142 -20.62 -3.17 11.40
C LYS A 142 -20.16 -3.43 9.97
N ILE A 143 -19.06 -2.79 9.56
CA ILE A 143 -18.47 -2.94 8.22
C ILE A 143 -17.92 -4.36 8.04
N GLY A 144 -17.21 -4.89 9.04
CA GLY A 144 -16.66 -6.27 8.99
C GLY A 144 -17.77 -7.32 8.91
N ARG A 145 -18.87 -7.14 9.64
CA ARG A 145 -20.03 -8.03 9.51
C ARG A 145 -20.66 -8.00 8.13
N ALA A 146 -20.75 -6.82 7.50
CA ALA A 146 -21.23 -6.70 6.12
C ALA A 146 -20.30 -7.41 5.13
N TYR A 147 -18.96 -7.32 5.31
CA TYR A 147 -18.01 -8.08 4.50
C TYR A 147 -18.18 -9.59 4.66
N ALA A 148 -18.40 -10.08 5.87
CA ALA A 148 -18.66 -11.49 6.11
C ALA A 148 -19.94 -11.96 5.43
N ALA A 149 -21.04 -11.20 5.54
CA ALA A 149 -22.30 -11.52 4.89
C ALA A 149 -22.18 -11.57 3.36
N ILE A 150 -21.47 -10.63 2.75
CA ILE A 150 -21.22 -10.61 1.29
C ILE A 150 -20.36 -11.80 0.87
N ARG A 151 -19.35 -12.17 1.66
CA ARG A 151 -18.48 -13.30 1.38
C ARG A 151 -19.25 -14.62 1.37
N ASP A 152 -20.17 -14.78 2.32
CA ASP A 152 -20.90 -16.03 2.48
C ASP A 152 -22.00 -16.16 1.41
N ARG A 153 -22.83 -15.13 1.21
CA ARG A 153 -23.86 -15.10 0.12
C ARG A 153 -24.16 -13.66 -0.29
N ASP A 154 -23.65 -13.23 -1.43
CA ASP A 154 -23.82 -11.86 -1.93
C ASP A 154 -25.29 -11.52 -2.24
N ILE A 155 -26.09 -12.46 -2.80
CA ILE A 155 -27.52 -12.26 -3.07
C ILE A 155 -28.33 -12.06 -1.77
N ALA A 156 -28.04 -12.84 -0.72
CA ALA A 156 -28.72 -12.69 0.54
C ALA A 156 -28.35 -11.36 1.24
N ALA A 157 -27.10 -10.95 1.13
CA ALA A 157 -26.64 -9.66 1.65
C ALA A 157 -27.34 -8.49 0.98
N GLU A 158 -27.57 -8.56 -0.32
CA GLU A 158 -28.32 -7.53 -1.06
C GLU A 158 -29.78 -7.49 -0.65
N ALA A 159 -30.42 -8.64 -0.43
CA ALA A 159 -31.81 -8.73 0.01
C ALA A 159 -32.07 -8.07 1.38
N ILE A 160 -31.07 -8.03 2.27
CA ILE A 160 -31.14 -7.33 3.57
C ILE A 160 -30.66 -5.89 3.48
N GLY A 161 -30.50 -5.31 2.26
CA GLY A 161 -30.20 -3.90 2.05
C GLY A 161 -28.71 -3.54 2.05
N ILE A 162 -27.79 -4.51 2.00
CA ILE A 162 -26.35 -4.22 1.90
C ILE A 162 -26.01 -3.85 0.45
N ASN A 163 -25.46 -2.65 0.25
CA ASN A 163 -25.01 -2.20 -1.08
C ASN A 163 -23.69 -2.90 -1.47
N LEU A 164 -23.81 -3.97 -2.27
CA LEU A 164 -22.66 -4.80 -2.69
C LEU A 164 -21.55 -4.00 -3.35
N TYR A 165 -21.91 -3.03 -4.20
CA TYR A 165 -20.94 -2.22 -4.93
C TYR A 165 -20.04 -1.43 -3.95
N ARG A 166 -20.65 -0.70 -3.00
CA ARG A 166 -19.92 0.13 -2.04
C ARG A 166 -19.01 -0.71 -1.14
N PHE A 167 -19.51 -1.83 -0.64
CA PHE A 167 -18.73 -2.69 0.25
C PHE A 167 -17.63 -3.43 -0.50
N LYS A 168 -17.86 -3.96 -1.70
CA LYS A 168 -16.80 -4.58 -2.50
C LYS A 168 -15.73 -3.56 -2.90
N ALA A 169 -16.12 -2.34 -3.29
CA ALA A 169 -15.18 -1.26 -3.63
C ALA A 169 -14.35 -0.84 -2.41
N SER A 170 -14.99 -0.67 -1.23
CA SER A 170 -14.25 -0.33 -0.02
C SER A 170 -13.32 -1.45 0.46
N ALA A 171 -13.70 -2.72 0.30
CA ALA A 171 -12.84 -3.85 0.60
C ALA A 171 -11.60 -3.87 -0.32
N PHE A 172 -11.79 -3.55 -1.60
CA PHE A 172 -10.69 -3.47 -2.56
C PHE A 172 -9.73 -2.32 -2.24
N ALA A 173 -10.27 -1.13 -1.93
CA ALA A 173 -9.48 0.02 -1.50
C ALA A 173 -8.70 -0.26 -0.21
N LEU A 174 -9.34 -0.90 0.77
CA LEU A 174 -8.70 -1.27 2.03
C LEU A 174 -7.59 -2.30 1.82
N SER A 175 -7.83 -3.32 0.99
CA SER A 175 -6.80 -4.29 0.61
C SER A 175 -5.61 -3.64 -0.07
N SER A 176 -5.85 -2.64 -0.92
CA SER A 176 -4.79 -1.87 -1.60
C SER A 176 -4.04 -0.95 -0.64
N PHE A 177 -4.71 -0.45 0.41
CA PHE A 177 -4.07 0.33 1.48
C PHE A 177 -3.09 -0.51 2.29
N TYR A 178 -3.47 -1.76 2.59
CA TYR A 178 -2.62 -2.68 3.37
C TYR A 178 -1.52 -3.36 2.53
N ALA A 179 -1.56 -3.21 1.21
CA ALA A 179 -0.49 -3.67 0.33
C ALA A 179 0.74 -2.79 0.43
#